data_a79e18c702dbc25d52c5b2f16934d0f6
#
_entry.id   a79e18c702dbc25d52c5b2f16934d0f6
#
_cell.length_a   1.000
_cell.length_b   1.000
_cell.length_c   1.000
_cell.angle_alpha   90.00
_cell.angle_beta   90.00
_cell.angle_gamma   90.00
#
_symmetry.space_group_name_H-M   'P 1'
#
loop_
_entity.id
_entity.type
_entity.pdbx_description
1 polymer ?
#
loop_
_entity_poly.entity_id
_entity_poly.type
_entity_poly.pdbx_seq_one_letter_code
_entity_poly.pdbx_strand_id
1 'polypeptide(L)'
;MRLILSALLAVMLLVPTVYAYDKEMAKKFDAMFSQMTPEVLTLRPCQITTKDILEMIKKKEDFVILDIRTPAETKLIAPVWKGSLIIPMHELFKPENLAKLPKDKKIAVLCHTGDRAAAATIALRAVGFNNAFQFKGGIAEFAKEVGRLATEYVKE
;
A
#
# COMPACT_ATOMS: atom_id res chain seq x y z
N MET A 1 18.22 -75.55 -6.88
CA MET A 1 18.73 -74.25 -7.38
C MET A 1 17.61 -73.23 -7.23
N ARG A 2 17.62 -72.48 -6.12
CA ARG A 2 16.55 -71.52 -5.77
C ARG A 2 17.00 -70.11 -6.21
N LEU A 3 16.34 -69.58 -7.20
CA LEU A 3 16.52 -68.19 -7.63
C LEU A 3 15.82 -67.27 -6.61
N ILE A 4 16.58 -66.54 -5.87
CA ILE A 4 16.08 -65.44 -5.00
C ILE A 4 15.97 -64.21 -5.89
N LEU A 5 14.71 -63.85 -6.23
CA LEU A 5 14.40 -62.64 -6.96
C LEU A 5 14.37 -61.46 -5.94
N SER A 6 15.45 -60.69 -5.87
CA SER A 6 15.50 -59.48 -5.04
C SER A 6 14.73 -58.36 -5.73
N ALA A 7 13.52 -58.13 -5.27
CA ALA A 7 12.74 -56.93 -5.65
C ALA A 7 13.35 -55.69 -4.96
N LEU A 8 14.12 -54.93 -5.68
CA LEU A 8 14.54 -53.59 -5.26
C LEU A 8 13.31 -52.67 -5.33
N LEU A 9 12.70 -52.43 -4.17
CA LEU A 9 11.64 -51.44 -4.00
C LEU A 9 12.32 -50.04 -4.02
N ALA A 10 12.29 -49.37 -5.17
CA ALA A 10 12.72 -48.00 -5.29
C ALA A 10 11.72 -47.09 -4.54
N VAL A 11 12.00 -46.79 -3.28
CA VAL A 11 11.29 -45.76 -2.54
C VAL A 11 11.69 -44.42 -3.13
N MET A 12 10.87 -43.91 -4.04
CA MET A 12 11.00 -42.57 -4.58
C MET A 12 10.65 -41.58 -3.44
N LEU A 13 11.68 -41.16 -2.70
CA LEU A 13 11.55 -40.10 -1.71
C LEU A 13 11.12 -38.82 -2.47
N LEU A 14 9.83 -38.53 -2.40
CA LEU A 14 9.29 -37.20 -2.75
C LEU A 14 9.89 -36.17 -1.78
N VAL A 15 11.10 -35.72 -2.10
CA VAL A 15 11.66 -34.54 -1.39
C VAL A 15 10.78 -33.36 -1.74
N PRO A 16 10.05 -32.79 -0.76
CA PRO A 16 9.28 -31.60 -1.05
C PRO A 16 10.23 -30.53 -1.55
N THR A 17 9.97 -29.97 -2.72
CA THR A 17 10.76 -28.87 -3.26
C THR A 17 10.57 -27.68 -2.32
N VAL A 18 11.53 -27.49 -1.41
CA VAL A 18 11.54 -26.32 -0.53
C VAL A 18 11.92 -25.12 -1.40
N TYR A 19 10.94 -24.29 -1.73
CA TYR A 19 11.20 -23.04 -2.42
C TYR A 19 11.79 -22.04 -1.42
N ALA A 20 12.78 -21.28 -1.85
CA ALA A 20 13.42 -20.23 -1.03
C ALA A 20 12.50 -19.02 -0.81
N TYR A 21 11.27 -19.02 -1.35
CA TYR A 21 10.30 -17.93 -1.26
C TYR A 21 8.85 -18.47 -1.15
N ASP A 22 7.95 -17.65 -0.64
CA ASP A 22 6.51 -17.91 -0.59
C ASP A 22 5.90 -17.83 -2.00
N LYS A 23 5.51 -18.97 -2.56
CA LYS A 23 4.94 -19.07 -3.90
C LYS A 23 3.59 -18.37 -4.04
N GLU A 24 2.74 -18.43 -3.02
CA GLU A 24 1.41 -17.82 -3.09
C GLU A 24 1.54 -16.28 -3.06
N MET A 25 2.45 -15.78 -2.25
CA MET A 25 2.76 -14.35 -2.24
C MET A 25 3.40 -13.91 -3.56
N ALA A 26 4.34 -14.69 -4.10
CA ALA A 26 4.95 -14.40 -5.39
C ALA A 26 3.91 -14.34 -6.52
N LYS A 27 2.96 -15.29 -6.56
CA LYS A 27 1.85 -15.29 -7.53
C LYS A 27 0.96 -14.05 -7.41
N LYS A 28 0.67 -13.59 -6.19
CA LYS A 28 -0.09 -12.35 -5.97
C LYS A 28 0.66 -11.13 -6.52
N PHE A 29 1.94 -11.03 -6.25
CA PHE A 29 2.75 -9.94 -6.77
C PHE A 29 2.93 -10.00 -8.29
N ASP A 30 3.10 -11.20 -8.87
CA ASP A 30 3.13 -11.37 -10.32
C ASP A 30 1.84 -10.88 -10.96
N ALA A 31 0.67 -11.27 -10.46
CA ALA A 31 -0.63 -10.80 -10.93
C ALA A 31 -0.79 -9.27 -10.82
N MET A 32 -0.19 -8.65 -9.80
CA MET A 32 -0.24 -7.20 -9.61
C MET A 32 0.75 -6.47 -10.53
N PHE A 33 1.99 -6.94 -10.61
CA PHE A 33 3.05 -6.22 -11.31
C PHE A 33 3.09 -6.49 -12.82
N SER A 34 2.61 -7.65 -13.29
CA SER A 34 2.49 -7.91 -14.73
C SER A 34 1.58 -6.92 -15.47
N GLN A 35 0.69 -6.26 -14.76
CA GLN A 35 -0.17 -5.20 -15.31
C GLN A 35 0.52 -3.82 -15.38
N MET A 36 1.71 -3.67 -14.78
CA MET A 36 2.45 -2.40 -14.74
C MET A 36 3.30 -2.23 -16.01
N THR A 37 2.64 -2.24 -17.18
CA THR A 37 3.31 -2.00 -18.46
C THR A 37 3.84 -0.55 -18.53
N PRO A 38 4.78 -0.23 -19.44
CA PRO A 38 5.27 1.14 -19.61
C PRO A 38 4.14 2.16 -19.79
N GLU A 39 3.09 1.83 -20.54
CA GLU A 39 1.92 2.68 -20.77
C GLU A 39 1.15 2.95 -19.47
N VAL A 40 0.87 1.89 -18.68
CA VAL A 40 0.17 2.00 -17.41
C VAL A 40 0.98 2.81 -16.40
N LEU A 41 2.30 2.66 -16.38
CA LEU A 41 3.18 3.41 -15.48
C LEU A 41 3.14 4.92 -15.73
N THR A 42 2.90 5.36 -16.97
CA THR A 42 2.72 6.80 -17.28
C THR A 42 1.53 7.41 -16.55
N LEU A 43 0.50 6.62 -16.26
CA LEU A 43 -0.72 7.03 -15.54
C LEU A 43 -0.54 7.08 -14.01
N ARG A 44 0.61 6.66 -13.51
CA ARG A 44 0.90 6.59 -12.06
C ARG A 44 -0.19 5.88 -11.26
N PRO A 45 -0.52 4.62 -11.58
CA PRO A 45 -1.75 3.93 -11.17
C PRO A 45 -1.91 3.72 -9.66
N CYS A 46 -0.83 3.86 -8.89
CA CYS A 46 -0.86 3.67 -7.42
C CYS A 46 -0.44 4.92 -6.65
N GLN A 47 -0.46 6.11 -7.27
CA GLN A 47 0.01 7.34 -6.67
C GLN A 47 -1.07 8.43 -6.69
N ILE A 48 -1.08 9.24 -5.64
CA ILE A 48 -1.82 10.50 -5.51
C ILE A 48 -0.81 11.57 -5.14
N THR A 49 -0.80 12.69 -5.85
CA THR A 49 0.06 13.84 -5.57
C THR A 49 -0.65 14.86 -4.67
N THR A 50 0.07 15.84 -4.14
CA THR A 50 -0.52 16.98 -3.43
C THR A 50 -1.57 17.67 -4.29
N LYS A 51 -1.30 17.88 -5.58
CA LYS A 51 -2.24 18.51 -6.50
C LYS A 51 -3.53 17.68 -6.62
N ASP A 52 -3.43 16.36 -6.74
CA ASP A 52 -4.60 15.48 -6.82
C ASP A 52 -5.43 15.58 -5.53
N ILE A 53 -4.78 15.60 -4.34
CA ILE A 53 -5.47 15.78 -3.05
C ILE A 53 -6.23 17.10 -3.01
N LEU A 54 -5.59 18.21 -3.41
CA LEU A 54 -6.21 19.53 -3.42
C LEU A 54 -7.41 19.59 -4.39
N GLU A 55 -7.29 18.97 -5.56
CA GLU A 55 -8.41 18.84 -6.49
C GLU A 55 -9.56 18.01 -5.95
N MET A 56 -9.26 16.89 -5.27
CA MET A 56 -10.28 16.06 -4.61
C MET A 56 -11.01 16.87 -3.52
N ILE A 57 -10.28 17.65 -2.73
CA ILE A 57 -10.86 18.56 -1.72
C ILE A 57 -11.79 19.58 -2.40
N LYS A 58 -11.32 20.24 -3.45
CA LYS A 58 -12.09 21.25 -4.21
C LYS A 58 -13.37 20.66 -4.81
N LYS A 59 -13.29 19.42 -5.33
CA LYS A 59 -14.44 18.70 -5.89
C LYS A 59 -15.33 18.06 -4.83
N LYS A 60 -14.99 18.18 -3.54
CA LYS A 60 -15.70 17.54 -2.42
C LYS A 60 -15.79 16.01 -2.58
N GLU A 61 -14.77 15.39 -3.18
CA GLU A 61 -14.69 13.93 -3.30
C GLU A 61 -14.58 13.28 -1.91
N ASP A 62 -15.22 12.14 -1.74
CA ASP A 62 -15.11 11.36 -0.49
C ASP A 62 -13.88 10.46 -0.56
N PHE A 63 -12.89 10.73 0.28
CA PHE A 63 -11.66 9.97 0.41
C PHE A 63 -11.13 10.00 1.85
N VAL A 64 -10.19 9.11 2.16
CA VAL A 64 -9.55 9.00 3.48
C VAL A 64 -8.06 9.23 3.34
N ILE A 65 -7.49 10.01 4.26
CA ILE A 65 -6.04 10.06 4.46
C ILE A 65 -5.69 9.06 5.56
N LEU A 66 -4.89 8.06 5.23
CA LEU A 66 -4.35 7.09 6.17
C LEU A 66 -2.92 7.49 6.54
N ASP A 67 -2.75 8.14 7.67
CA ASP A 67 -1.44 8.54 8.17
C ASP A 67 -0.79 7.37 8.94
N ILE A 68 0.29 6.83 8.35
CA ILE A 68 1.01 5.67 8.90
C ILE A 68 2.26 6.07 9.68
N ARG A 69 2.43 7.36 9.99
CA ARG A 69 3.57 7.86 10.74
C ARG A 69 3.47 7.49 12.23
N THR A 70 4.57 7.67 12.92
CA THR A 70 4.63 7.42 14.38
C THR A 70 3.82 8.47 15.14
N PRO A 71 3.36 8.16 16.38
CA PRO A 71 2.68 9.15 17.23
C PRO A 71 3.52 10.41 17.51
N ALA A 72 4.85 10.29 17.55
CA ALA A 72 5.73 11.44 17.74
C ALA A 72 5.68 12.39 16.52
N GLU A 73 5.68 11.84 15.28
CA GLU A 73 5.58 12.62 14.06
C GLU A 73 4.19 13.30 13.93
N THR A 74 3.12 12.59 14.26
CA THR A 74 1.75 13.11 14.11
C THR A 74 1.39 14.18 15.17
N LYS A 75 2.04 14.17 16.33
CA LYS A 75 1.91 15.24 17.32
C LYS A 75 2.46 16.59 16.86
N LEU A 76 3.46 16.59 15.99
CA LEU A 76 4.06 17.81 15.47
C LEU A 76 3.22 18.41 14.35
N ILE A 77 2.75 17.59 13.43
CA ILE A 77 1.89 17.98 12.31
C ILE A 77 1.09 16.77 11.86
N ALA A 78 -0.20 16.93 11.66
CA ALA A 78 -1.08 15.89 11.14
C ALA A 78 -2.10 16.49 10.16
N PRO A 79 -2.58 15.72 9.18
CA PRO A 79 -3.66 16.18 8.32
C PRO A 79 -4.96 16.31 9.12
N VAL A 80 -5.60 17.48 9.01
CA VAL A 80 -6.95 17.71 9.56
C VAL A 80 -7.94 17.56 8.42
N TRP A 81 -8.34 16.32 8.14
CA TRP A 81 -9.29 16.00 7.09
C TRP A 81 -10.38 15.08 7.62
N LYS A 82 -11.63 15.31 7.22
CA LYS A 82 -12.78 14.49 7.62
C LYS A 82 -12.53 13.03 7.21
N GLY A 83 -12.59 12.13 8.19
CA GLY A 83 -12.37 10.70 7.96
C GLY A 83 -10.91 10.27 7.90
N SER A 84 -9.94 11.16 8.21
CA SER A 84 -8.53 10.76 8.35
C SER A 84 -8.36 9.73 9.45
N LEU A 85 -7.53 8.72 9.18
CA LEU A 85 -7.15 7.66 10.11
C LEU A 85 -5.66 7.79 10.42
N ILE A 86 -5.31 7.75 11.69
CA ILE A 86 -3.92 7.70 12.15
C ILE A 86 -3.68 6.29 12.68
N ILE A 87 -2.98 5.48 11.90
CA ILE A 87 -2.64 4.09 12.23
C ILE A 87 -1.16 3.90 11.94
N PRO A 88 -0.29 3.88 12.98
CA PRO A 88 1.14 3.70 12.77
C PRO A 88 1.48 2.45 11.96
N MET A 89 2.49 2.52 11.11
CA MET A 89 2.82 1.45 10.15
C MET A 89 2.99 0.07 10.81
N HIS A 90 3.57 0.01 12.02
CA HIS A 90 3.77 -1.24 12.75
C HIS A 90 2.48 -1.87 13.31
N GLU A 91 1.37 -1.13 13.27
CA GLU A 91 0.05 -1.60 13.70
C GLU A 91 -0.93 -1.78 12.53
N LEU A 92 -0.55 -1.32 11.33
CA LEU A 92 -1.44 -1.23 10.18
C LEU A 92 -2.12 -2.55 9.82
N PHE A 93 -1.37 -3.64 9.86
CA PHE A 93 -1.86 -4.96 9.43
C PHE A 93 -2.51 -5.78 10.53
N LYS A 94 -2.73 -5.23 11.72
CA LYS A 94 -3.57 -5.86 12.74
C LYS A 94 -5.01 -5.93 12.23
N PRO A 95 -5.74 -7.05 12.42
CA PRO A 95 -7.10 -7.23 11.90
C PRO A 95 -8.05 -6.09 12.26
N GLU A 96 -7.99 -5.61 13.51
CA GLU A 96 -8.80 -4.51 14.01
C GLU A 96 -8.51 -3.16 13.32
N ASN A 97 -7.32 -2.97 12.79
CA ASN A 97 -6.94 -1.77 12.05
C ASN A 97 -7.30 -1.87 10.58
N LEU A 98 -7.10 -3.04 9.96
CA LEU A 98 -7.57 -3.28 8.59
C LEU A 98 -9.09 -3.16 8.48
N ALA A 99 -9.84 -3.56 9.50
CA ALA A 99 -11.30 -3.45 9.54
C ALA A 99 -11.80 -1.99 9.53
N LYS A 100 -10.98 -1.01 9.90
CA LYS A 100 -11.32 0.43 9.87
C LYS A 100 -11.19 1.04 8.47
N LEU A 101 -10.47 0.36 7.56
CA LEU A 101 -10.19 0.90 6.24
C LEU A 101 -11.40 0.75 5.31
N PRO A 102 -11.83 1.82 4.62
CA PRO A 102 -12.93 1.75 3.67
C PRO A 102 -12.54 0.94 2.43
N LYS A 103 -13.54 0.29 1.82
CA LYS A 103 -13.36 -0.45 0.56
C LYS A 103 -13.95 0.28 -0.65
N ASP A 104 -14.76 1.28 -0.41
CA ASP A 104 -15.60 1.99 -1.38
C ASP A 104 -15.07 3.36 -1.79
N LYS A 105 -14.08 3.89 -1.08
CA LYS A 105 -13.47 5.20 -1.36
C LYS A 105 -11.96 5.15 -1.37
N LYS A 106 -11.32 6.12 -2.00
CA LYS A 106 -9.85 6.19 -2.10
C LYS A 106 -9.20 6.32 -0.73
N ILE A 107 -8.12 5.61 -0.52
CA ILE A 107 -7.26 5.70 0.67
C ILE A 107 -5.92 6.30 0.24
N ALA A 108 -5.67 7.55 0.59
CA ALA A 108 -4.38 8.21 0.40
C ALA A 108 -3.46 7.86 1.56
N VAL A 109 -2.52 6.95 1.35
CA VAL A 109 -1.57 6.49 2.38
C VAL A 109 -0.46 7.53 2.54
N LEU A 110 -0.39 8.15 3.70
CA LEU A 110 0.52 9.26 4.02
C LEU A 110 1.64 8.81 4.95
N CYS A 111 2.87 9.18 4.62
CA CYS A 111 3.99 9.18 5.57
C CYS A 111 4.78 10.49 5.49
N HIS A 112 6.04 10.51 5.93
CA HIS A 112 6.83 11.74 5.92
C HIS A 112 7.20 12.18 4.48
N THR A 113 7.84 11.30 3.69
CA THR A 113 8.37 11.57 2.34
C THR A 113 7.68 10.79 1.22
N GLY A 114 6.84 9.81 1.55
CA GLY A 114 6.18 8.91 0.59
C GLY A 114 6.76 7.49 0.55
N ASP A 115 7.97 7.24 1.03
CA ASP A 115 8.65 5.93 0.88
C ASP A 115 7.96 4.82 1.69
N ARG A 116 7.69 5.07 2.98
CA ARG A 116 6.88 4.16 3.82
C ARG A 116 5.49 3.95 3.25
N ALA A 117 4.90 5.02 2.70
CA ALA A 117 3.57 4.96 2.08
C ALA A 117 3.58 4.10 0.82
N ALA A 118 4.64 4.11 0.01
CA ALA A 118 4.77 3.23 -1.15
C ALA A 118 4.74 1.76 -0.74
N ALA A 119 5.57 1.36 0.24
CA ALA A 119 5.61 -0.01 0.75
C ALA A 119 4.26 -0.43 1.33
N ALA A 120 3.64 0.41 2.18
CA ALA A 120 2.34 0.14 2.78
C ALA A 120 1.23 0.04 1.73
N THR A 121 1.24 0.86 0.68
CA THR A 121 0.28 0.82 -0.43
C THR A 121 0.34 -0.51 -1.16
N ILE A 122 1.54 -0.98 -1.51
CA ILE A 122 1.72 -2.28 -2.17
C ILE A 122 1.20 -3.41 -1.28
N ALA A 123 1.55 -3.41 0.00
CA ALA A 123 1.10 -4.43 0.95
C ALA A 123 -0.44 -4.40 1.15
N LEU A 124 -1.05 -3.23 1.26
CA LEU A 124 -2.50 -3.06 1.35
C LEU A 124 -3.20 -3.62 0.10
N ARG A 125 -2.70 -3.31 -1.08
CA ARG A 125 -3.26 -3.83 -2.34
C ARG A 125 -3.11 -5.35 -2.44
N ALA A 126 -1.99 -5.92 -1.97
CA ALA A 126 -1.78 -7.37 -1.94
C ALA A 126 -2.75 -8.10 -1.01
N VAL A 127 -3.30 -7.43 0.01
CA VAL A 127 -4.34 -7.98 0.89
C VAL A 127 -5.76 -7.51 0.52
N GLY A 128 -5.95 -6.88 -0.66
CA GLY A 128 -7.26 -6.62 -1.25
C GLY A 128 -7.76 -5.18 -1.17
N PHE A 129 -6.99 -4.21 -0.65
CA PHE A 129 -7.34 -2.79 -0.69
C PHE A 129 -6.86 -2.13 -1.99
N ASN A 130 -7.47 -2.48 -3.12
CA ASN A 130 -7.10 -1.96 -4.45
C ASN A 130 -7.32 -0.44 -4.57
N ASN A 131 -8.06 0.15 -3.66
CA ASN A 131 -8.34 1.58 -3.51
C ASN A 131 -7.27 2.33 -2.68
N ALA A 132 -6.19 1.67 -2.25
CA ALA A 132 -5.05 2.30 -1.59
C ALA A 132 -4.09 2.92 -2.63
N PHE A 133 -3.67 4.16 -2.36
CA PHE A 133 -2.74 4.94 -3.19
C PHE A 133 -1.65 5.57 -2.33
N GLN A 134 -0.42 5.52 -2.80
CA GLN A 134 0.69 6.24 -2.19
C GLN A 134 0.45 7.75 -2.27
N PHE A 135 0.48 8.48 -1.17
CA PHE A 135 0.58 9.92 -1.19
C PHE A 135 2.04 10.31 -1.47
N LYS A 136 2.33 10.61 -2.73
CA LYS A 136 3.67 10.95 -3.20
C LYS A 136 4.17 12.21 -2.51
N GLY A 137 5.43 12.19 -2.05
CA GLY A 137 6.05 13.31 -1.34
C GLY A 137 5.64 13.44 0.12
N GLY A 138 4.57 12.75 0.54
CA GLY A 138 4.12 12.71 1.92
C GLY A 138 3.77 14.07 2.50
N ILE A 139 3.77 14.16 3.86
CA ILE A 139 3.43 15.40 4.57
C ILE A 139 4.44 16.53 4.30
N ALA A 140 5.71 16.20 4.04
CA ALA A 140 6.73 17.20 3.79
C ALA A 140 6.47 18.00 2.50
N GLU A 141 6.15 17.31 1.40
CA GLU A 141 5.80 17.97 0.14
C GLU A 141 4.43 18.64 0.24
N PHE A 142 3.46 17.99 0.89
CA PHE A 142 2.14 18.56 1.11
C PHE A 142 2.23 19.91 1.84
N ALA A 143 2.95 19.97 2.97
CA ALA A 143 3.12 21.19 3.75
C ALA A 143 3.80 22.32 2.94
N LYS A 144 4.82 21.96 2.14
CA LYS A 144 5.51 22.92 1.25
C LYS A 144 4.58 23.47 0.17
N GLU A 145 3.83 22.61 -0.50
CA GLU A 145 2.91 23.01 -1.58
C GLU A 145 1.73 23.82 -1.04
N VAL A 146 1.10 23.39 0.05
CA VAL A 146 -0.02 24.11 0.69
C VAL A 146 0.44 25.46 1.23
N GLY A 147 1.62 25.52 1.84
CA GLY A 147 2.19 26.82 2.28
C GLY A 147 2.38 27.80 1.14
N ARG A 148 2.78 27.33 -0.04
CA ARG A 148 2.91 28.16 -1.26
C ARG A 148 1.55 28.56 -1.84
N LEU A 149 0.55 27.67 -1.79
CA LEU A 149 -0.78 27.87 -2.37
C LEU A 149 -1.80 28.43 -1.37
N ALA A 150 -1.45 28.58 -0.10
CA ALA A 150 -2.37 29.03 0.95
C ALA A 150 -3.07 30.36 0.62
N THR A 151 -2.41 31.24 -0.13
CA THR A 151 -3.00 32.50 -0.60
C THR A 151 -4.08 32.32 -1.66
N GLU A 152 -4.11 31.18 -2.37
CA GLU A 152 -5.12 30.90 -3.40
C GLU A 152 -6.36 30.20 -2.80
N TYR A 153 -6.16 29.38 -1.77
CA TYR A 153 -7.24 28.57 -1.15
C TYR A 153 -7.93 29.24 0.05
N VAL A 154 -7.35 30.30 0.61
CA VAL A 154 -7.93 31.04 1.75
C VAL A 154 -8.82 32.20 1.29
N LYS A 155 -8.95 32.46 -0.01
CA LYS A 155 -9.77 33.56 -0.57
C LYS A 155 -11.23 33.20 -0.81
N GLU A 156 -11.65 31.98 -0.49
CA GLU A 156 -13.04 31.50 -0.52
C GLU A 156 -13.58 31.29 0.91
#